data_f393f782d6b4bcb3c07152b5e12acb57
#
_entry.id   f393f782d6b4bcb3c07152b5e12acb57
#
_cell.length_a   1.000
_cell.length_b   1.000
_cell.length_c   1.000
_cell.angle_alpha   90.00
_cell.angle_beta   90.00
_cell.angle_gamma   90.00
#
_symmetry.space_group_name_H-M   'P 1'
#
loop_
_entity.id
_entity.type
_entity.pdbx_description
1 polymer ?
#
loop_
_entity_poly.entity_id
_entity_poly.type
_entity_poly.pdbx_seq_one_letter_code
_entity_poly.pdbx_strand_id
1 'polypeptide(L)'
;MTWTTPDLCDDHPDVQVAEPLFRSYGGHAAFCGQIVTVRCFEDNSRVRELATTPGAGRVIVVDGQGSLRCALLGDQIAENAVRNGWAGLLIHGGVRDVEALAALPLGVQALAACPRKTEKRGLGEVDVPLQFAGVAFVPGHWLYADRNGVLVAAQALLAV
;
A
#
# COMPACT_ATOMS: atom_id res chain seq x y z
N MET A 1 -6.69 14.86 -10.95
CA MET A 1 -7.25 13.52 -10.79
C MET A 1 -8.76 13.61 -10.69
N THR A 2 -9.47 12.84 -11.49
CA THR A 2 -10.90 13.02 -11.70
C THR A 2 -11.77 11.87 -11.17
N TRP A 3 -11.18 10.91 -10.47
CA TRP A 3 -11.93 9.78 -9.91
C TRP A 3 -11.96 9.85 -8.37
N THR A 4 -12.99 9.26 -7.80
CA THR A 4 -13.07 8.97 -6.37
C THR A 4 -13.48 7.51 -6.19
N THR A 5 -13.17 6.92 -5.04
CA THR A 5 -13.61 5.54 -4.79
C THR A 5 -15.14 5.42 -4.77
N PRO A 6 -15.93 6.37 -4.22
CA PRO A 6 -17.39 6.31 -4.36
C PRO A 6 -17.86 6.28 -5.81
N ASP A 7 -17.30 7.11 -6.69
CA ASP A 7 -17.68 7.11 -8.10
C ASP A 7 -17.35 5.78 -8.78
N LEU A 8 -16.18 5.20 -8.46
CA LEU A 8 -15.79 3.90 -9.01
C LEU A 8 -16.71 2.78 -8.53
N CYS A 9 -17.17 2.83 -7.29
CA CYS A 9 -18.15 1.87 -6.77
C CYS A 9 -19.50 1.97 -7.52
N ASP A 10 -19.93 3.19 -7.81
CA ASP A 10 -21.18 3.41 -8.51
C ASP A 10 -21.10 2.91 -9.97
N ASP A 11 -19.96 3.16 -10.61
CA ASP A 11 -19.74 2.74 -12.01
C ASP A 11 -19.42 1.24 -12.14
N HIS A 12 -18.91 0.62 -11.07
CA HIS A 12 -18.48 -0.78 -11.05
C HIS A 12 -19.04 -1.49 -9.82
N PRO A 13 -20.36 -1.86 -9.82
CA PRO A 13 -21.01 -2.42 -8.62
C PRO A 13 -20.36 -3.69 -8.08
N ASP A 14 -19.65 -4.44 -8.93
CA ASP A 14 -19.00 -5.71 -8.54
C ASP A 14 -17.60 -5.53 -7.97
N VAL A 15 -17.10 -4.31 -7.84
CA VAL A 15 -15.77 -4.07 -7.29
C VAL A 15 -15.71 -4.49 -5.83
N GLN A 16 -14.58 -5.06 -5.41
CA GLN A 16 -14.37 -5.43 -4.01
C GLN A 16 -13.93 -4.23 -3.19
N VAL A 17 -14.55 -4.05 -2.03
CA VAL A 17 -14.24 -2.97 -1.10
C VAL A 17 -13.61 -3.55 0.15
N ALA A 18 -12.43 -3.08 0.50
CA ALA A 18 -11.75 -3.51 1.72
C ALA A 18 -12.47 -2.98 2.96
N GLU A 19 -12.40 -3.73 4.06
CA GLU A 19 -12.87 -3.25 5.35
C GLU A 19 -12.15 -1.94 5.73
N PRO A 20 -12.84 -0.99 6.41
CA PRO A 20 -12.31 0.37 6.66
C PRO A 20 -11.31 0.40 7.82
N LEU A 21 -10.19 -0.31 7.66
CA LEU A 21 -9.17 -0.46 8.69
C LEU A 21 -8.03 0.54 8.58
N PHE A 22 -7.88 1.21 7.42
CA PHE A 22 -6.68 1.95 7.07
C PHE A 22 -6.84 3.44 7.29
N ARG A 23 -5.71 4.10 7.61
CA ARG A 23 -5.58 5.55 7.72
C ARG A 23 -4.58 6.03 6.69
N SER A 24 -4.79 7.24 6.17
CA SER A 24 -3.89 7.86 5.20
C SER A 24 -2.74 8.57 5.92
N TYR A 25 -1.51 8.27 5.50
CA TYR A 25 -0.29 8.87 6.06
C TYR A 25 0.56 9.59 5.02
N GLY A 26 0.39 9.30 3.75
CA GLY A 26 1.18 9.90 2.68
C GLY A 26 0.65 11.27 2.23
N GLY A 27 1.47 11.99 1.46
CA GLY A 27 1.09 13.28 0.92
C GLY A 27 0.03 13.20 -0.18
N HIS A 28 -0.08 12.05 -0.86
CA HIS A 28 -1.15 11.79 -1.81
C HIS A 28 -2.28 11.01 -1.11
N ALA A 29 -3.42 11.67 -0.89
CA ALA A 29 -4.58 11.01 -0.29
C ALA A 29 -5.20 9.99 -1.26
N ALA A 30 -5.17 10.26 -2.55
CA ALA A 30 -5.70 9.37 -3.59
C ALA A 30 -4.54 8.79 -4.41
N PHE A 31 -4.57 7.48 -4.63
CA PHE A 31 -3.58 6.79 -5.45
C PHE A 31 -4.14 5.48 -6.00
N CYS A 32 -3.61 5.04 -7.12
CA CYS A 32 -4.01 3.80 -7.74
C CYS A 32 -2.86 3.19 -8.55
N GLY A 33 -2.95 1.92 -8.83
CA GLY A 33 -1.98 1.22 -9.66
C GLY A 33 -2.14 -0.29 -9.60
N GLN A 34 -1.38 -0.99 -10.43
CA GLN A 34 -1.29 -2.43 -10.36
C GLN A 34 -0.57 -2.86 -9.08
N ILE A 35 -1.01 -3.99 -8.54
CA ILE A 35 -0.57 -4.50 -7.25
C ILE A 35 0.69 -5.33 -7.39
N VAL A 36 1.67 -5.01 -6.56
CA VAL A 36 2.82 -5.88 -6.24
C VAL A 36 2.71 -6.23 -4.78
N THR A 37 2.86 -7.49 -4.41
CA THR A 37 2.57 -7.96 -3.06
C THR A 37 3.82 -8.34 -2.28
N VAL A 38 3.75 -8.13 -0.96
CA VAL A 38 4.73 -8.61 0.02
C VAL A 38 3.96 -9.20 1.20
N ARG A 39 4.37 -10.39 1.63
CA ARG A 39 3.94 -10.95 2.91
C ARG A 39 5.15 -11.00 3.83
N CYS A 40 5.05 -10.41 5.01
CA CYS A 40 6.14 -10.39 5.98
C CYS A 40 5.59 -10.36 7.40
N PHE A 41 6.46 -10.65 8.36
CA PHE A 41 6.10 -10.51 9.76
C PHE A 41 7.24 -9.84 10.51
N GLU A 42 7.03 -8.58 10.88
CA GLU A 42 7.97 -7.77 11.66
C GLU A 42 9.38 -7.68 11.03
N ASP A 43 9.43 -7.82 9.71
CA ASP A 43 10.64 -7.71 8.91
C ASP A 43 10.29 -7.08 7.58
N ASN A 44 10.77 -5.86 7.31
CA ASN A 44 10.47 -5.12 6.10
C ASN A 44 11.54 -5.23 5.00
N SER A 45 12.38 -6.27 5.07
CA SER A 45 13.46 -6.46 4.08
C SER A 45 12.95 -6.45 2.65
N ARG A 46 11.85 -7.16 2.38
CA ARG A 46 11.28 -7.24 1.02
C ARG A 46 10.67 -5.91 0.57
N VAL A 47 10.05 -5.17 1.47
CA VAL A 47 9.51 -3.84 1.17
C VAL A 47 10.64 -2.89 0.77
N ARG A 48 11.73 -2.90 1.54
CA ARG A 48 12.92 -2.10 1.28
C ARG A 48 13.51 -2.40 -0.10
N GLU A 49 13.66 -3.67 -0.43
CA GLU A 49 14.20 -4.09 -1.73
C GLU A 49 13.32 -3.64 -2.88
N LEU A 50 12.01 -3.87 -2.80
CA LEU A 50 11.07 -3.47 -3.84
C LEU A 50 11.08 -1.97 -4.08
N ALA A 51 11.13 -1.17 -3.02
CA ALA A 51 11.12 0.29 -3.14
C ALA A 51 12.29 0.83 -3.96
N THR A 52 13.40 0.08 -4.07
CA THR A 52 14.57 0.45 -4.87
C THR A 52 14.48 0.00 -6.32
N THR A 53 13.44 -0.74 -6.69
CA THR A 53 13.22 -1.19 -8.08
C THR A 53 12.24 -0.25 -8.79
N PRO A 54 12.22 -0.23 -10.15
CA PRO A 54 11.28 0.61 -10.88
C PRO A 54 9.83 0.28 -10.54
N GLY A 55 9.10 1.27 -10.03
CA GLY A 55 7.71 1.12 -9.64
C GLY A 55 6.74 1.16 -10.82
N ALA A 56 7.04 1.97 -11.84
CA ALA A 56 6.18 2.15 -13.02
C ALA A 56 4.71 2.46 -12.66
N GLY A 57 4.49 3.28 -11.64
CA GLY A 57 3.15 3.66 -11.19
C GLY A 57 2.40 2.58 -10.42
N ARG A 58 3.06 1.48 -10.04
CA ARG A 58 2.42 0.38 -9.30
C ARG A 58 2.33 0.69 -7.81
N VAL A 59 1.57 -0.12 -7.10
CA VAL A 59 1.35 -0.02 -5.65
C VAL A 59 1.90 -1.26 -4.97
N ILE A 60 2.67 -1.06 -3.90
CA ILE A 60 3.13 -2.17 -3.04
C ILE A 60 2.07 -2.42 -1.98
N VAL A 61 1.49 -3.61 -1.98
CA VAL A 61 0.55 -4.06 -0.95
C VAL A 61 1.31 -4.99 -0.02
N VAL A 62 1.34 -4.64 1.27
CA VAL A 62 2.12 -5.34 2.28
C VAL A 62 1.19 -5.98 3.29
N ASP A 63 1.19 -7.31 3.36
CA ASP A 63 0.56 -8.01 4.45
C ASP A 63 1.57 -8.20 5.59
N GLY A 64 1.56 -7.28 6.53
CA GLY A 64 2.34 -7.36 7.75
C GLY A 64 1.66 -8.17 8.84
N GLN A 65 0.58 -8.87 8.48
CA GLN A 65 -0.19 -9.74 9.36
C GLN A 65 -0.76 -9.02 10.58
N GLY A 66 -0.96 -7.70 10.45
CA GLY A 66 -1.60 -6.89 11.47
C GLY A 66 -0.74 -6.55 12.68
N SER A 67 0.54 -6.92 12.69
CA SER A 67 1.41 -6.57 13.82
C SER A 67 1.61 -5.06 13.90
N LEU A 68 1.46 -4.52 15.11
CA LEU A 68 1.71 -3.11 15.40
C LEU A 68 2.91 -2.93 16.34
N ARG A 69 3.75 -3.97 16.49
CA ARG A 69 4.91 -3.92 17.38
C ARG A 69 6.11 -3.22 16.74
N CYS A 70 6.08 -3.05 15.43
CA CYS A 70 7.12 -2.32 14.71
C CYS A 70 6.54 -1.73 13.42
N ALA A 71 7.27 -0.76 12.85
CA ALA A 71 6.89 -0.09 11.62
C ALA A 71 7.53 -0.79 10.41
N LEU A 72 6.73 -1.05 9.38
CA LEU A 72 7.19 -1.66 8.13
C LEU A 72 7.66 -0.63 7.11
N LEU A 73 7.33 0.64 7.31
CA LEU A 73 7.70 1.75 6.42
C LEU A 73 8.09 2.95 7.26
N GLY A 74 9.18 3.59 6.88
CA GLY A 74 9.60 4.89 7.37
C GLY A 74 9.99 5.79 6.20
N ASP A 75 10.60 6.95 6.49
CA ASP A 75 10.90 7.98 5.51
C ASP A 75 11.89 7.52 4.42
N GLN A 76 12.92 6.76 4.77
CA GLN A 76 13.94 6.34 3.81
C GLN A 76 13.38 5.42 2.72
N ILE A 77 12.62 4.41 3.10
CA ILE A 77 11.98 3.51 2.14
C ILE A 77 10.96 4.26 1.32
N ALA A 78 10.19 5.15 1.94
CA ALA A 78 9.19 5.96 1.25
C ALA A 78 9.84 6.91 0.22
N GLU A 79 10.95 7.54 0.55
CA GLU A 79 11.70 8.38 -0.38
C GLU A 79 12.23 7.57 -1.57
N ASN A 80 12.71 6.36 -1.34
CA ASN A 80 13.13 5.46 -2.40
C ASN A 80 11.96 5.09 -3.31
N ALA A 81 10.78 4.82 -2.74
CA ALA A 81 9.58 4.53 -3.51
C ALA A 81 9.20 5.72 -4.42
N VAL A 82 9.26 6.95 -3.90
CA VAL A 82 9.03 8.16 -4.70
C VAL A 82 10.02 8.24 -5.85
N ARG A 83 11.31 8.10 -5.57
CA ARG A 83 12.37 8.19 -6.59
C ARG A 83 12.23 7.15 -7.69
N ASN A 84 11.70 5.99 -7.36
CA ASN A 84 11.58 4.88 -8.30
C ASN A 84 10.20 4.77 -8.96
N GLY A 85 9.33 5.76 -8.77
CA GLY A 85 8.07 5.87 -9.51
C GLY A 85 6.94 4.99 -8.99
N TRP A 86 6.97 4.58 -7.73
CA TRP A 86 5.85 3.90 -7.09
C TRP A 86 4.72 4.89 -6.80
N ALA A 87 3.47 4.48 -7.02
CA ALA A 87 2.30 5.31 -6.75
C ALA A 87 1.96 5.37 -5.26
N GLY A 88 2.18 4.28 -4.55
CA GLY A 88 1.86 4.20 -3.13
C GLY A 88 2.08 2.83 -2.53
N LEU A 89 1.79 2.76 -1.22
CA LEU A 89 1.83 1.52 -0.45
C LEU A 89 0.56 1.40 0.39
N LEU A 90 0.01 0.19 0.43
CA LEU A 90 -1.05 -0.18 1.37
C LEU A 90 -0.46 -1.21 2.33
N ILE A 91 -0.51 -0.94 3.64
CA ILE A 91 0.20 -1.73 4.62
C ILE A 91 -0.75 -2.22 5.70
N HIS A 92 -0.91 -3.53 5.77
CA HIS A 92 -1.63 -4.19 6.87
C HIS A 92 -0.66 -4.36 8.04
N GLY A 93 -0.32 -3.26 8.65
CA GLY A 93 0.68 -3.12 9.70
C GLY A 93 0.94 -1.67 10.02
N GLY A 94 2.08 -1.38 10.65
CA GLY A 94 2.44 -0.05 11.13
C GLY A 94 3.41 0.70 10.22
N VAL A 95 3.41 2.02 10.38
CA VAL A 95 4.37 2.94 9.74
C VAL A 95 4.96 3.88 10.81
N ARG A 96 6.06 4.54 10.48
CA ARG A 96 6.64 5.60 11.33
C ARG A 96 7.06 6.81 10.48
N ASP A 97 7.60 7.85 11.12
CA ASP A 97 8.00 9.10 10.46
C ASP A 97 6.82 9.76 9.75
N VAL A 98 5.67 9.82 10.43
CA VAL A 98 4.41 10.20 9.81
C VAL A 98 4.40 11.64 9.28
N GLU A 99 5.11 12.56 9.90
CA GLU A 99 5.26 13.93 9.39
C GLU A 99 6.04 13.96 8.08
N ALA A 100 7.12 13.18 7.99
CA ALA A 100 7.91 13.06 6.77
C ALA A 100 7.10 12.38 5.65
N LEU A 101 6.36 11.32 5.98
CA LEU A 101 5.49 10.65 5.01
C LEU A 101 4.44 11.59 4.43
N ALA A 102 3.84 12.44 5.28
CA ALA A 102 2.82 13.40 4.85
C ALA A 102 3.36 14.45 3.87
N ALA A 103 4.67 14.69 3.85
CA ALA A 103 5.31 15.64 2.96
C ALA A 103 5.74 15.03 1.61
N LEU A 104 5.66 13.71 1.46
CA LEU A 104 6.10 13.04 0.24
C LEU A 104 4.97 12.89 -0.77
N PRO A 105 5.25 13.02 -2.09
CA PRO A 105 4.26 12.79 -3.15
C PRO A 105 4.06 11.28 -3.37
N LEU A 106 3.50 10.61 -2.37
CA LEU A 106 3.31 9.17 -2.32
C LEU A 106 2.04 8.87 -1.56
N GLY A 107 1.25 7.92 -2.05
CA GLY A 107 0.13 7.38 -1.28
C GLY A 107 0.65 6.41 -0.23
N VAL A 108 0.18 6.54 1.01
CA VAL A 108 0.47 5.58 2.07
C VAL A 108 -0.77 5.40 2.92
N GLN A 109 -1.26 4.18 2.99
CA GLN A 109 -2.31 3.81 3.94
C GLN A 109 -1.82 2.65 4.80
N ALA A 110 -2.11 2.70 6.08
CA ALA A 110 -1.67 1.72 7.07
C ALA A 110 -2.65 1.65 8.25
N LEU A 111 -2.47 0.68 9.12
CA LEU A 111 -3.33 0.49 10.29
C LEU A 111 -3.07 1.55 11.36
N ALA A 112 -1.81 1.83 11.65
CA ALA A 112 -1.43 2.75 12.73
C ALA A 112 0.03 3.18 12.61
N ALA A 113 0.41 4.19 13.39
CA ALA A 113 1.79 4.58 13.56
C ALA A 113 2.42 3.80 14.72
N CYS A 114 3.70 3.45 14.57
CA CYS A 114 4.49 2.77 15.60
C CYS A 114 5.94 3.22 15.48
N PRO A 115 6.59 3.72 16.54
CA PRO A 115 7.93 4.31 16.42
C PRO A 115 9.06 3.28 16.29
N ARG A 116 8.83 2.00 16.55
CA ARG A 116 9.88 0.97 16.57
C ARG A 116 10.16 0.44 15.17
N LYS A 117 11.44 0.40 14.79
CA LYS A 117 11.84 -0.22 13.52
C LYS A 117 11.78 -1.74 13.60
N THR A 118 11.77 -2.40 12.43
CA THR A 118 11.92 -3.86 12.35
C THR A 118 13.39 -4.26 12.56
N GLU A 119 13.59 -5.53 12.92
CA GLU A 119 14.88 -6.19 12.71
C GLU A 119 14.86 -6.83 11.32
N LYS A 120 15.80 -6.40 10.45
CA LYS A 120 15.86 -6.93 9.09
C LYS A 120 16.66 -8.24 9.09
N ARG A 121 15.97 -9.33 8.76
CA ARG A 121 16.56 -10.68 8.72
C ARG A 121 16.53 -11.27 7.31
N GLY A 122 16.13 -10.48 6.32
CA GLY A 122 16.01 -10.95 4.95
C GLY A 122 14.83 -11.90 4.72
N LEU A 123 13.81 -11.83 5.56
CA LEU A 123 12.65 -12.71 5.50
C LEU A 123 11.49 -12.01 4.80
N GLY A 124 10.57 -12.81 4.28
CA GLY A 124 9.36 -12.34 3.62
C GLY A 124 9.24 -12.91 2.21
N GLU A 125 8.02 -12.84 1.69
CA GLU A 125 7.66 -13.39 0.38
C GLU A 125 7.12 -12.27 -0.51
N VAL A 126 7.49 -12.31 -1.79
CA VAL A 126 7.07 -11.36 -2.81
C VAL A 126 6.24 -12.10 -3.86
N ASP A 127 5.31 -11.40 -4.50
CA ASP A 127 4.46 -11.93 -5.58
C ASP A 127 3.60 -13.12 -5.16
N VAL A 128 3.11 -13.09 -3.94
CA VAL A 128 2.15 -14.08 -3.42
C VAL A 128 0.78 -13.43 -3.26
N PRO A 129 -0.33 -14.17 -3.46
CA PRO A 129 -1.65 -13.62 -3.19
C PRO A 129 -1.83 -13.40 -1.69
N LEU A 130 -2.49 -12.28 -1.35
CA LEU A 130 -2.72 -11.89 0.04
C LEU A 130 -4.22 -11.87 0.33
N GLN A 131 -4.57 -12.06 1.59
CA GLN A 131 -5.93 -11.98 2.08
C GLN A 131 -5.94 -11.22 3.39
N PHE A 132 -6.50 -10.00 3.40
CA PHE A 132 -6.76 -9.24 4.61
C PHE A 132 -7.84 -8.20 4.34
N ALA A 133 -8.38 -7.60 5.39
CA ALA A 133 -9.46 -6.61 5.29
C ALA A 133 -10.65 -7.10 4.45
N GLY A 134 -10.92 -8.41 4.47
CA GLY A 134 -12.05 -9.03 3.80
C GLY A 134 -11.94 -9.14 2.29
N VAL A 135 -10.79 -8.83 1.69
CA VAL A 135 -10.58 -8.90 0.23
C VAL A 135 -9.27 -9.60 -0.10
N ALA A 136 -9.18 -10.08 -1.34
CA ALA A 136 -7.96 -10.68 -1.87
C ALA A 136 -7.15 -9.63 -2.64
N PHE A 137 -5.85 -9.59 -2.39
CA PHE A 137 -4.91 -8.76 -3.15
C PHE A 137 -4.05 -9.69 -3.98
N VAL A 138 -4.28 -9.68 -5.28
CA VAL A 138 -3.62 -10.59 -6.24
C VAL A 138 -2.59 -9.81 -7.04
N PRO A 139 -1.34 -10.31 -7.17
CA PRO A 139 -0.33 -9.64 -8.00
C PRO A 139 -0.86 -9.36 -9.41
N GLY A 140 -0.67 -8.14 -9.90
CA GLY A 140 -1.15 -7.71 -11.21
C GLY A 140 -2.59 -7.21 -11.26
N HIS A 141 -3.40 -7.45 -10.24
CA HIS A 141 -4.70 -6.80 -10.09
C HIS A 141 -4.51 -5.31 -9.79
N TRP A 142 -5.62 -4.57 -9.61
CA TRP A 142 -5.59 -3.12 -9.47
C TRP A 142 -6.10 -2.68 -8.11
N LEU A 143 -5.50 -1.64 -7.57
CA LEU A 143 -5.89 -1.00 -6.32
C LEU A 143 -6.22 0.46 -6.58
N TYR A 144 -7.31 0.93 -5.98
CA TYR A 144 -7.73 2.34 -5.97
C TYR A 144 -8.00 2.73 -4.53
N ALA A 145 -7.33 3.76 -4.05
CA ALA A 145 -7.44 4.18 -2.66
C ALA A 145 -7.59 5.70 -2.58
N ASP A 146 -8.43 6.14 -1.68
CA ASP A 146 -8.55 7.53 -1.27
C ASP A 146 -9.01 7.59 0.19
N ARG A 147 -9.45 8.76 0.66
CA ARG A 147 -9.90 8.90 2.06
C ARG A 147 -11.20 8.16 2.37
N ASN A 148 -11.95 7.75 1.35
CA ASN A 148 -13.19 6.99 1.54
C ASN A 148 -12.94 5.49 1.71
N GLY A 149 -11.83 4.97 1.20
CA GLY A 149 -11.53 3.55 1.33
C GLY A 149 -10.60 3.02 0.26
N VAL A 150 -10.57 1.68 0.18
CA VAL A 150 -9.70 0.93 -0.73
C VAL A 150 -10.54 -0.04 -1.55
N LEU A 151 -10.34 -0.01 -2.86
CA LEU A 151 -10.99 -0.91 -3.82
C LEU A 151 -9.94 -1.79 -4.47
N VAL A 152 -10.31 -3.04 -4.76
CA VAL A 152 -9.52 -3.94 -5.57
C VAL A 152 -10.34 -4.48 -6.73
N ALA A 153 -9.69 -4.62 -7.89
CA ALA A 153 -10.32 -5.12 -9.10
C ALA A 153 -9.33 -5.95 -9.91
N ALA A 154 -9.83 -6.97 -10.59
CA ALA A 154 -8.99 -7.82 -11.45
C ALA A 154 -8.47 -7.08 -12.67
N GLN A 155 -9.18 -6.04 -13.11
CA GLN A 155 -8.84 -5.26 -14.30
C GLN A 155 -8.90 -3.77 -13.98
N ALA A 156 -8.22 -2.98 -14.80
CA ALA A 156 -8.24 -1.53 -14.66
C ALA A 156 -9.67 -1.00 -14.77
N LEU A 157 -10.05 -0.12 -13.84
CA LEU A 157 -11.37 0.53 -13.81
C LEU A 157 -11.36 1.86 -14.57
N LEU A 158 -10.17 2.41 -14.82
CA LEU A 158 -9.98 3.66 -15.54
C LEU A 158 -9.33 3.39 -16.88
N ALA A 159 -9.67 4.18 -17.88
CA ALA A 159 -8.97 4.16 -19.16
C ALA A 159 -7.51 4.54 -18.95
N VAL A 160 -6.61 3.80 -19.58
CA VAL A 160 -5.17 4.03 -19.49
C VAL A 160 -4.73 5.00 -20.57
#